data_276648d1dd6c6a222753b904e5bd040c
#
_entry.id   276648d1dd6c6a222753b904e5bd040c
#
_cell.length_a   1.000
_cell.length_b   1.000
_cell.length_c   1.000
_cell.angle_alpha   90.00
_cell.angle_beta   90.00
_cell.angle_gamma   90.00
#
_symmetry.space_group_name_H-M   'P 1'
#
loop_
_entity.id
_entity.type
_entity.pdbx_description
1 polymer ?
#
loop_
_entity_poly.entity_id
_entity_poly.type
_entity_poly.pdbx_seq_one_letter_code
_entity_poly.pdbx_strand_id
1 'polypeptide(L)'
;MINLLRLGFKDFFTAKFITLSILPLCLSILCLAWLSIWGGGEIFDLLSDGAKNENFAFLESNSTLSFIAIKILSFSATKWIVSILFYVLSTFLTVIISIVIALVVAGFLTPVVAKEINKRHYNYVLKSEASTARVLKVMMVEIMKFIGILLVCLPLLFVPFVNFFIINVPFFYIYYKLLLIDVGSNTLDSDKFELALLEGGGVKFIVFTLLFYLISLVPLVGLFFQLYFVIVLSHLFYQREALVKI
;
A
#
# COMPACT_ATOMS: atom_id res chain seq x y z
N MET A 1 2.95 3.57 25.15
CA MET A 1 3.21 3.02 23.81
C MET A 1 3.42 1.50 23.84
N ILE A 2 4.37 0.99 24.60
CA ILE A 2 4.68 -0.46 24.68
C ILE A 2 3.45 -1.29 25.06
N ASN A 3 2.62 -0.83 25.99
CA ASN A 3 1.39 -1.54 26.38
C ASN A 3 0.37 -1.69 25.24
N LEU A 4 0.27 -0.68 24.34
CA LEU A 4 -0.59 -0.75 23.17
C LEU A 4 -0.09 -1.78 22.15
N LEU A 5 1.21 -1.79 21.87
CA LEU A 5 1.81 -2.79 21.00
C LEU A 5 1.63 -4.20 21.54
N ARG A 6 1.86 -4.39 22.87
CA ARG A 6 1.66 -5.68 23.52
C ARG A 6 0.21 -6.14 23.47
N LEU A 7 -0.74 -5.24 23.71
CA LEU A 7 -2.17 -5.55 23.65
C LEU A 7 -2.57 -5.91 22.22
N GLY A 8 -2.19 -5.11 21.24
CA GLY A 8 -2.43 -5.41 19.82
C GLY A 8 -1.81 -6.73 19.38
N PHE A 9 -0.60 -7.06 19.88
CA PHE A 9 0.07 -8.33 19.59
C PHE A 9 -0.72 -9.51 20.16
N LYS A 10 -1.20 -9.40 21.41
CA LYS A 10 -2.03 -10.43 22.03
C LYS A 10 -3.32 -10.68 21.25
N ASP A 11 -4.00 -9.62 20.80
CA ASP A 11 -5.20 -9.75 20.00
C ASP A 11 -4.91 -10.32 18.62
N PHE A 12 -3.84 -9.85 17.95
CA PHE A 12 -3.45 -10.31 16.62
C PHE A 12 -3.23 -11.82 16.57
N PHE A 13 -2.59 -12.41 17.60
CA PHE A 13 -2.34 -13.85 17.67
C PHE A 13 -3.57 -14.68 18.11
N THR A 14 -4.77 -14.11 18.09
CA THR A 14 -6.00 -14.92 18.20
C THR A 14 -6.33 -15.58 16.87
N ALA A 15 -6.91 -16.80 16.91
CA ALA A 15 -7.24 -17.55 15.69
C ALA A 15 -8.02 -16.72 14.66
N LYS A 16 -8.97 -15.88 15.11
CA LYS A 16 -9.77 -15.03 14.24
C LYS A 16 -8.94 -14.04 13.44
N PHE A 17 -8.01 -13.31 14.09
CA PHE A 17 -7.21 -12.28 13.41
C PHE A 17 -6.09 -12.87 12.57
N ILE A 18 -5.50 -13.98 12.97
CA ILE A 18 -4.54 -14.72 12.13
C ILE A 18 -5.22 -15.18 10.84
N THR A 19 -6.40 -15.79 10.92
CA THR A 19 -7.14 -16.21 9.73
C THR A 19 -7.48 -15.03 8.81
N LEU A 20 -7.91 -13.90 9.39
CA LEU A 20 -8.16 -12.68 8.62
C LEU A 20 -6.89 -12.09 8.00
N SER A 21 -5.71 -12.22 8.62
CA SER A 21 -4.44 -11.75 8.07
C SER A 21 -3.93 -12.60 6.90
N ILE A 22 -4.22 -13.89 6.93
CA ILE A 22 -3.84 -14.81 5.85
C ILE A 22 -4.69 -14.56 4.60
N LEU A 23 -5.93 -14.12 4.74
CA LEU A 23 -6.87 -13.92 3.63
C LEU A 23 -6.37 -12.93 2.56
N PRO A 24 -5.90 -11.70 2.88
CA PRO A 24 -5.30 -10.79 1.90
C PRO A 24 -4.09 -11.40 1.20
N LEU A 25 -3.27 -12.13 1.96
CA LEU A 25 -2.05 -12.75 1.46
C LEU A 25 -2.37 -13.90 0.48
N CYS A 26 -3.30 -14.78 0.81
CA CYS A 26 -3.76 -15.82 -0.09
C CYS A 26 -4.40 -15.24 -1.33
N LEU A 27 -5.25 -14.22 -1.20
CA LEU A 27 -5.92 -13.60 -2.34
C LEU A 27 -4.92 -12.92 -3.28
N SER A 28 -3.90 -12.23 -2.73
CA SER A 28 -2.85 -11.61 -3.55
C SER A 28 -2.03 -12.66 -4.30
N ILE A 29 -1.68 -13.78 -3.67
CA ILE A 29 -0.97 -14.88 -4.33
C ILE A 29 -1.83 -15.51 -5.44
N LEU A 30 -3.12 -15.73 -5.19
CA LEU A 30 -4.05 -16.26 -6.20
C LEU A 30 -4.22 -15.29 -7.37
N CYS A 31 -4.36 -13.99 -7.11
CA CYS A 31 -4.41 -12.97 -8.17
C CYS A 31 -3.12 -12.91 -8.98
N LEU A 32 -1.96 -13.04 -8.31
CA LEU A 32 -0.67 -13.10 -9.00
C LEU A 32 -0.53 -14.34 -9.88
N ALA A 33 -0.89 -15.51 -9.35
CA ALA A 33 -0.87 -16.75 -10.11
C ALA A 33 -1.80 -16.64 -11.34
N TRP A 34 -3.01 -16.09 -11.16
CA TRP A 34 -3.95 -15.87 -12.24
C TRP A 34 -3.42 -14.89 -13.29
N LEU A 35 -2.86 -13.76 -12.87
CA LEU A 35 -2.25 -12.76 -13.76
C LEU A 35 -1.04 -13.32 -14.51
N SER A 36 -0.23 -14.15 -13.86
CA SER A 36 0.92 -14.82 -14.49
C SER A 36 0.49 -15.84 -15.56
N ILE A 37 -0.61 -16.56 -15.32
CA ILE A 37 -1.14 -17.56 -16.27
C ILE A 37 -1.83 -16.89 -17.45
N TRP A 38 -2.62 -15.83 -17.21
CA TRP A 38 -3.47 -15.20 -18.23
C TRP A 38 -2.85 -13.99 -18.95
N GLY A 39 -2.07 -13.17 -18.28
CA GLY A 39 -1.56 -11.93 -18.84
C GLY A 39 -0.04 -11.90 -18.98
N GLY A 40 0.67 -12.63 -18.11
CA GLY A 40 2.12 -12.66 -18.11
C GLY A 40 2.71 -13.51 -19.24
N GLY A 41 2.03 -14.58 -19.63
CA GLY A 41 2.49 -15.49 -20.66
C GLY A 41 2.62 -14.80 -22.03
N GLU A 42 1.55 -14.19 -22.52
CA GLU A 42 1.56 -13.55 -23.85
C GLU A 42 2.52 -12.37 -23.94
N ILE A 43 2.57 -11.51 -22.92
CA ILE A 43 3.49 -10.36 -22.90
C ILE A 43 4.94 -10.84 -22.72
N PHE A 44 5.16 -11.84 -21.87
CA PHE A 44 6.47 -12.42 -21.65
C PHE A 44 6.98 -13.17 -22.89
N ASP A 45 6.12 -13.94 -23.57
CA ASP A 45 6.45 -14.64 -24.81
C ASP A 45 6.73 -13.66 -25.95
N LEU A 46 5.90 -12.62 -26.14
CA LEU A 46 6.11 -11.54 -27.11
C LEU A 46 7.47 -10.84 -26.91
N LEU A 47 7.85 -10.56 -25.67
CA LEU A 47 9.08 -9.84 -25.34
C LEU A 47 10.31 -10.78 -25.33
N SER A 48 10.13 -12.03 -24.88
CA SER A 48 11.19 -13.04 -24.91
C SER A 48 11.48 -13.52 -26.33
N ASP A 49 10.47 -13.67 -27.17
CA ASP A 49 10.61 -13.99 -28.59
C ASP A 49 11.21 -12.82 -29.38
N GLY A 50 10.78 -11.58 -29.08
CA GLY A 50 11.44 -10.38 -29.59
C GLY A 50 12.93 -10.34 -29.24
N ALA A 51 13.28 -10.66 -27.99
CA ALA A 51 14.66 -10.65 -27.53
C ALA A 51 15.50 -11.84 -28.07
N LYS A 52 14.91 -13.03 -28.21
CA LYS A 52 15.61 -14.25 -28.68
C LYS A 52 15.70 -14.34 -30.20
N ASN A 53 14.61 -14.02 -30.91
CA ASN A 53 14.47 -14.25 -32.35
C ASN A 53 14.69 -13.00 -33.18
N GLU A 54 15.09 -11.88 -32.59
CA GLU A 54 15.25 -10.57 -33.23
C GLU A 54 13.97 -10.05 -33.91
N ASN A 55 12.83 -10.60 -33.55
CA ASN A 55 11.54 -10.29 -34.15
C ASN A 55 10.83 -9.22 -33.32
N PHE A 56 11.08 -7.96 -33.65
CA PHE A 56 10.41 -6.80 -33.06
C PHE A 56 9.27 -6.28 -33.96
N ALA A 57 8.51 -7.20 -34.55
CA ALA A 57 7.42 -6.87 -35.48
C ALA A 57 6.39 -5.87 -34.88
N PHE A 58 6.23 -5.88 -33.53
CA PHE A 58 5.39 -4.90 -32.84
C PHE A 58 5.95 -3.45 -32.88
N LEU A 59 7.22 -3.24 -33.25
CA LEU A 59 7.85 -1.93 -33.46
C LEU A 59 7.89 -1.50 -34.92
N GLU A 60 7.41 -2.32 -35.85
CA GLU A 60 7.31 -1.99 -37.27
C GLU A 60 6.22 -0.92 -37.53
N SER A 61 6.48 0.28 -37.07
CA SER A 61 5.83 1.48 -37.61
C SER A 61 6.82 2.18 -38.55
N ASN A 62 6.32 2.71 -39.66
CA ASN A 62 7.09 3.43 -40.70
C ASN A 62 7.72 4.74 -40.19
N SER A 63 8.21 4.80 -38.97
CA SER A 63 8.83 6.00 -38.39
C SER A 63 10.35 5.81 -38.26
N THR A 64 11.09 6.90 -38.45
CA THR A 64 12.55 6.95 -38.28
C THR A 64 12.99 6.46 -36.87
N LEU A 65 12.11 6.66 -35.88
CA LEU A 65 12.34 6.22 -34.51
C LEU A 65 12.31 4.69 -34.35
N SER A 66 11.44 3.98 -35.11
CA SER A 66 11.39 2.53 -35.08
C SER A 66 12.65 1.90 -35.70
N PHE A 67 13.17 2.48 -36.80
CA PHE A 67 14.42 2.03 -37.43
C PHE A 67 15.63 2.20 -36.48
N ILE A 68 15.73 3.31 -35.77
CA ILE A 68 16.79 3.54 -34.77
C ILE A 68 16.64 2.60 -33.60
N ALA A 69 15.41 2.38 -33.10
CA ALA A 69 15.13 1.46 -32.00
C ALA A 69 15.50 0.02 -32.35
N ILE A 70 15.15 -0.46 -33.55
CA ILE A 70 15.51 -1.82 -34.05
C ILE A 70 17.02 -1.96 -34.15
N LYS A 71 17.72 -0.94 -34.65
CA LYS A 71 19.17 -0.97 -34.80
C LYS A 71 19.91 -0.96 -33.45
N ILE A 72 19.39 -0.26 -32.45
CA ILE A 72 19.92 -0.28 -31.07
C ILE A 72 19.63 -1.62 -30.41
N LEU A 73 18.42 -2.15 -30.57
CA LEU A 73 17.98 -3.44 -29.99
C LEU A 73 18.66 -4.65 -30.65
N SER A 74 19.13 -4.52 -31.90
CA SER A 74 19.88 -5.60 -32.59
C SER A 74 21.30 -5.83 -32.03
N PHE A 75 21.81 -4.90 -31.20
CA PHE A 75 23.14 -5.07 -30.59
C PHE A 75 23.07 -6.09 -29.45
N SER A 76 23.94 -7.12 -29.44
CA SER A 76 23.88 -8.21 -28.49
C SER A 76 23.94 -7.79 -27.01
N ALA A 77 24.75 -6.77 -26.70
CA ALA A 77 24.81 -6.19 -25.34
C ALA A 77 23.52 -5.47 -24.95
N THR A 78 22.87 -4.79 -25.90
CA THR A 78 21.59 -4.09 -25.67
C THR A 78 20.46 -5.07 -25.41
N LYS A 79 20.41 -6.20 -26.12
CA LYS A 79 19.43 -7.28 -25.89
C LYS A 79 19.52 -7.82 -24.46
N TRP A 80 20.72 -8.06 -23.97
CA TRP A 80 20.94 -8.53 -22.61
C TRP A 80 20.48 -7.52 -21.56
N ILE A 81 20.83 -6.23 -21.74
CA ILE A 81 20.40 -5.14 -20.85
C ILE A 81 18.89 -5.00 -20.88
N VAL A 82 18.26 -5.01 -22.05
CA VAL A 82 16.80 -4.89 -22.20
C VAL A 82 16.09 -6.07 -21.55
N SER A 83 16.59 -7.29 -21.71
CA SER A 83 16.02 -8.48 -21.07
C SER A 83 16.08 -8.40 -19.55
N ILE A 84 17.22 -7.97 -18.98
CA ILE A 84 17.35 -7.78 -17.53
C ILE A 84 16.42 -6.69 -17.05
N LEU A 85 16.39 -5.53 -17.72
CA LEU A 85 15.53 -4.41 -17.35
C LEU A 85 14.06 -4.82 -17.38
N PHE A 86 13.65 -5.57 -18.39
CA PHE A 86 12.30 -6.12 -18.51
C PHE A 86 11.98 -7.09 -17.38
N TYR A 87 12.89 -7.99 -17.05
CA TYR A 87 12.69 -8.94 -15.94
C TYR A 87 12.54 -8.22 -14.59
N VAL A 88 13.41 -7.24 -14.35
CA VAL A 88 13.36 -6.42 -13.14
C VAL A 88 12.06 -5.61 -13.07
N LEU A 89 11.67 -4.95 -14.18
CA LEU A 89 10.47 -4.15 -14.26
C LEU A 89 9.20 -4.99 -14.10
N SER A 90 9.14 -6.14 -14.75
CA SER A 90 8.01 -7.09 -14.64
C SER A 90 7.87 -7.63 -13.22
N THR A 91 8.97 -8.03 -12.59
CA THR A 91 8.97 -8.48 -11.19
C THR A 91 8.52 -7.37 -10.26
N PHE A 92 9.03 -6.16 -10.45
CA PHE A 92 8.65 -5.00 -9.65
C PHE A 92 7.17 -4.64 -9.80
N LEU A 93 6.64 -4.63 -11.03
CA LEU A 93 5.24 -4.39 -11.32
C LEU A 93 4.33 -5.45 -10.67
N THR A 94 4.74 -6.72 -10.76
CA THR A 94 4.04 -7.85 -10.13
C THR A 94 3.96 -7.69 -8.62
N VAL A 95 5.04 -7.30 -7.97
CA VAL A 95 5.08 -7.04 -6.53
C VAL A 95 4.18 -5.86 -6.16
N ILE A 96 4.21 -4.76 -6.92
CA ILE A 96 3.35 -3.59 -6.67
C ILE A 96 1.87 -3.96 -6.78
N ILE A 97 1.47 -4.66 -7.84
CA ILE A 97 0.07 -5.10 -8.04
C ILE A 97 -0.37 -5.97 -6.86
N SER A 98 0.47 -6.91 -6.43
CA SER A 98 0.22 -7.76 -5.27
C SER A 98 -0.01 -6.95 -4.00
N ILE A 99 0.85 -5.97 -3.74
CA ILE A 99 0.73 -5.09 -2.58
C ILE A 99 -0.57 -4.28 -2.64
N VAL A 100 -0.91 -3.73 -3.81
CA VAL A 100 -2.15 -2.96 -3.99
C VAL A 100 -3.38 -3.81 -3.72
N ILE A 101 -3.45 -5.05 -4.26
CA ILE A 101 -4.55 -5.98 -4.01
C ILE A 101 -4.66 -6.28 -2.52
N ALA A 102 -3.56 -6.59 -1.86
CA ALA A 102 -3.56 -6.92 -0.44
C ALA A 102 -3.96 -5.72 0.43
N LEU A 103 -3.56 -4.50 0.09
CA LEU A 103 -4.00 -3.28 0.79
C LEU A 103 -5.50 -3.03 0.61
N VAL A 104 -6.04 -3.24 -0.59
CA VAL A 104 -7.49 -3.12 -0.86
C VAL A 104 -8.27 -4.13 -0.02
N VAL A 105 -7.84 -5.39 0.01
CA VAL A 105 -8.50 -6.43 0.82
C VAL A 105 -8.37 -6.13 2.31
N ALA A 106 -7.21 -5.67 2.77
CA ALA A 106 -7.02 -5.26 4.16
C ALA A 106 -7.96 -4.11 4.54
N GLY A 107 -8.15 -3.11 3.66
CA GLY A 107 -9.10 -2.02 3.87
C GLY A 107 -10.54 -2.50 4.07
N PHE A 108 -10.99 -3.51 3.31
CA PHE A 108 -12.30 -4.13 3.54
C PHE A 108 -12.41 -4.87 4.88
N LEU A 109 -11.30 -5.32 5.44
CA LEU A 109 -11.27 -6.00 6.74
C LEU A 109 -11.19 -5.03 7.92
N THR A 110 -10.78 -3.79 7.72
CA THR A 110 -10.66 -2.78 8.79
C THR A 110 -11.94 -2.61 9.60
N PRO A 111 -13.15 -2.46 9.01
CA PRO A 111 -14.38 -2.34 9.80
C PRO A 111 -14.68 -3.59 10.63
N VAL A 112 -14.32 -4.78 10.12
CA VAL A 112 -14.50 -6.04 10.85
C VAL A 112 -13.57 -6.10 12.06
N VAL A 113 -12.31 -5.71 11.86
CA VAL A 113 -11.29 -5.67 12.92
C VAL A 113 -11.65 -4.63 13.98
N ALA A 114 -11.99 -3.40 13.57
CA ALA A 114 -12.36 -2.32 14.48
C ALA A 114 -13.58 -2.69 15.36
N LYS A 115 -14.63 -3.26 14.76
CA LYS A 115 -15.82 -3.73 15.48
C LYS A 115 -15.48 -4.85 16.46
N GLU A 116 -14.63 -5.81 16.10
CA GLU A 116 -14.24 -6.90 16.98
C GLU A 116 -13.40 -6.41 18.18
N ILE A 117 -12.45 -5.50 17.94
CA ILE A 117 -11.63 -4.90 19.02
C ILE A 117 -12.53 -4.08 19.97
N ASN A 118 -13.45 -3.30 19.40
CA ASN A 118 -14.42 -2.57 20.21
C ASN A 118 -15.23 -3.51 21.11
N LYS A 119 -15.77 -4.58 20.55
CA LYS A 119 -16.57 -5.56 21.30
C LYS A 119 -15.78 -6.25 22.41
N ARG A 120 -14.50 -6.51 22.20
CA ARG A 120 -13.65 -7.23 23.19
C ARG A 120 -13.21 -6.35 24.34
N HIS A 121 -12.95 -5.06 24.10
CA HIS A 121 -12.22 -4.23 25.07
C HIS A 121 -12.93 -2.95 25.50
N TYR A 122 -13.79 -2.35 24.65
CA TYR A 122 -14.26 -0.97 24.89
C TYR A 122 -15.76 -0.84 25.00
N ASN A 123 -16.54 -1.65 24.28
CA ASN A 123 -18.00 -1.53 24.18
C ASN A 123 -18.45 -0.09 23.87
N TYR A 124 -17.65 0.62 23.07
CA TYR A 124 -17.93 1.99 22.68
C TYR A 124 -19.07 2.03 21.66
N VAL A 125 -20.09 2.83 21.92
CA VAL A 125 -21.22 3.02 21.01
C VAL A 125 -20.95 4.25 20.16
N LEU A 126 -20.72 4.04 18.84
CA LEU A 126 -20.63 5.13 17.87
C LEU A 126 -21.97 5.85 17.80
N LYS A 127 -21.96 7.16 18.00
CA LYS A 127 -23.16 8.01 17.92
C LYS A 127 -23.51 8.39 16.49
N SER A 128 -22.48 8.54 15.66
CA SER A 128 -22.60 8.89 14.25
C SER A 128 -21.46 8.25 13.47
N GLU A 129 -21.77 7.53 12.39
CA GLU A 129 -20.76 6.96 11.51
C GLU A 129 -20.35 8.01 10.46
N ALA A 130 -19.06 8.00 10.08
CA ALA A 130 -18.58 8.83 8.99
C ALA A 130 -19.24 8.39 7.66
N SER A 131 -19.81 9.33 6.92
CA SER A 131 -20.42 9.03 5.62
C SER A 131 -19.38 8.48 4.63
N THR A 132 -19.71 7.37 3.96
CA THR A 132 -18.84 6.76 2.94
C THR A 132 -18.44 7.76 1.85
N ALA A 133 -19.38 8.61 1.41
CA ALA A 133 -19.09 9.67 0.43
C ALA A 133 -18.06 10.68 0.97
N ARG A 134 -18.12 11.02 2.25
CA ARG A 134 -17.13 11.89 2.90
C ARG A 134 -15.77 11.24 2.98
N VAL A 135 -15.71 9.97 3.39
CA VAL A 135 -14.46 9.19 3.46
C VAL A 135 -13.79 9.12 2.09
N LEU A 136 -14.54 8.78 1.03
CA LEU A 136 -14.03 8.76 -0.34
C LEU A 136 -13.53 10.12 -0.81
N LYS A 137 -14.28 11.20 -0.52
CA LYS A 137 -13.85 12.56 -0.86
C LYS A 137 -12.52 12.92 -0.20
N VAL A 138 -12.35 12.61 1.08
CA VAL A 138 -11.11 12.87 1.82
C VAL A 138 -9.97 12.03 1.22
N MET A 139 -10.20 10.74 0.95
CA MET A 139 -9.22 9.87 0.28
C MET A 139 -8.74 10.46 -1.04
N MET A 140 -9.66 10.91 -1.90
CA MET A 140 -9.30 11.50 -3.20
C MET A 140 -8.46 12.76 -3.03
N VAL A 141 -8.79 13.62 -2.07
CA VAL A 141 -8.01 14.83 -1.77
C VAL A 141 -6.60 14.47 -1.30
N GLU A 142 -6.44 13.48 -0.43
CA GLU A 142 -5.13 13.06 0.06
C GLU A 142 -4.29 12.37 -1.03
N ILE A 143 -4.93 11.63 -1.97
CA ILE A 143 -4.27 11.08 -3.16
C ILE A 143 -3.77 12.21 -4.09
N MET A 144 -4.57 13.25 -4.30
CA MET A 144 -4.14 14.41 -5.10
C MET A 144 -2.96 15.14 -4.47
N LYS A 145 -2.96 15.32 -3.13
CA LYS A 145 -1.81 15.88 -2.41
C LYS A 145 -0.56 14.99 -2.53
N PHE A 146 -0.74 13.66 -2.43
CA PHE A 146 0.35 12.71 -2.64
C PHE A 146 0.99 12.88 -4.02
N ILE A 147 0.18 12.97 -5.08
CA ILE A 147 0.67 13.20 -6.44
C ILE A 147 1.46 14.52 -6.51
N GLY A 148 0.94 15.59 -5.89
CA GLY A 148 1.65 16.87 -5.83
C GLY A 148 3.00 16.76 -5.11
N ILE A 149 3.07 16.10 -3.95
CA ILE A 149 4.31 15.86 -3.21
C ILE A 149 5.28 15.01 -4.05
N LEU A 150 4.78 13.96 -4.70
CA LEU A 150 5.58 13.08 -5.55
C LEU A 150 6.22 13.88 -6.71
N LEU A 151 5.46 14.73 -7.39
CA LEU A 151 5.96 15.58 -8.48
C LEU A 151 7.06 16.54 -7.98
N VAL A 152 6.92 17.11 -6.79
CA VAL A 152 7.96 17.96 -6.17
C VAL A 152 9.20 17.14 -5.79
N CYS A 153 9.03 15.89 -5.36
CA CYS A 153 10.15 15.02 -4.99
C CYS A 153 10.90 14.47 -6.21
N LEU A 154 10.26 14.34 -7.40
CA LEU A 154 10.90 13.78 -8.59
C LEU A 154 12.23 14.45 -8.98
N PRO A 155 12.35 15.79 -9.07
CA PRO A 155 13.62 16.42 -9.37
C PRO A 155 14.71 16.14 -8.34
N LEU A 156 14.34 15.95 -7.07
CA LEU A 156 15.29 15.69 -5.97
C LEU A 156 15.87 14.27 -6.02
N LEU A 157 15.27 13.35 -6.79
CA LEU A 157 15.81 12.01 -7.02
C LEU A 157 17.16 12.03 -7.76
N PHE A 158 17.46 13.09 -8.52
CA PHE A 158 18.75 13.27 -9.20
C PHE A 158 19.85 13.74 -8.28
N VAL A 159 19.54 14.12 -7.03
CA VAL A 159 20.55 14.54 -6.05
C VAL A 159 21.10 13.32 -5.33
N PRO A 160 22.40 13.01 -5.45
CA PRO A 160 23.04 11.88 -4.75
C PRO A 160 22.79 11.95 -3.24
N PHE A 161 22.64 10.79 -2.60
CA PHE A 161 22.32 10.59 -1.17
C PHE A 161 20.90 11.04 -0.76
N VAL A 162 20.34 12.10 -1.35
CA VAL A 162 18.97 12.55 -1.06
C VAL A 162 17.94 11.58 -1.61
N ASN A 163 18.22 10.96 -2.76
CA ASN A 163 17.32 10.04 -3.44
C ASN A 163 16.88 8.85 -2.57
N PHE A 164 17.74 8.33 -1.69
CA PHE A 164 17.37 7.22 -0.78
C PHE A 164 16.26 7.58 0.20
N PHE A 165 16.20 8.84 0.61
CA PHE A 165 15.23 9.30 1.60
C PHE A 165 14.02 9.97 0.94
N ILE A 166 14.24 10.76 -0.11
CA ILE A 166 13.21 11.61 -0.69
C ILE A 166 12.03 10.81 -1.27
N ILE A 167 12.29 9.62 -1.83
CA ILE A 167 11.24 8.77 -2.38
C ILE A 167 10.29 8.26 -1.28
N ASN A 168 10.80 8.06 -0.07
CA ASN A 168 10.01 7.58 1.05
C ASN A 168 9.07 8.66 1.63
N VAL A 169 9.32 9.95 1.37
CA VAL A 169 8.49 11.05 1.89
C VAL A 169 7.06 10.98 1.36
N PRO A 170 6.81 10.99 0.02
CA PRO A 170 5.45 10.86 -0.49
C PRO A 170 4.80 9.52 -0.13
N PHE A 171 5.54 8.41 -0.15
CA PHE A 171 4.99 7.10 0.20
C PHE A 171 4.61 6.98 1.67
N PHE A 172 5.43 7.51 2.59
CA PHE A 172 5.04 7.60 4.00
C PHE A 172 3.83 8.50 4.19
N TYR A 173 3.77 9.65 3.50
CA TYR A 173 2.63 10.55 3.58
C TYR A 173 1.32 9.85 3.21
N ILE A 174 1.25 9.20 2.06
CA ILE A 174 0.02 8.53 1.64
C ILE A 174 -0.32 7.34 2.53
N TYR A 175 0.65 6.53 2.94
CA TYR A 175 0.48 5.42 3.86
C TYR A 175 -0.14 5.87 5.19
N TYR A 176 0.43 6.91 5.79
CA TYR A 176 -0.05 7.51 7.03
C TYR A 176 -1.48 8.06 6.88
N LYS A 177 -1.75 8.80 5.82
CA LYS A 177 -3.06 9.41 5.59
C LYS A 177 -4.15 8.37 5.30
N LEU A 178 -3.86 7.36 4.50
CA LEU A 178 -4.82 6.29 4.24
C LEU A 178 -5.14 5.48 5.49
N LEU A 179 -4.14 5.16 6.34
CA LEU A 179 -4.40 4.49 7.62
C LEU A 179 -5.21 5.36 8.58
N LEU A 180 -4.96 6.68 8.62
CA LEU A 180 -5.73 7.60 9.43
C LEU A 180 -7.20 7.64 9.01
N ILE A 181 -7.45 7.72 7.71
CA ILE A 181 -8.80 7.71 7.14
C ILE A 181 -9.49 6.38 7.40
N ASP A 182 -8.82 5.28 7.10
CA ASP A 182 -9.39 3.94 7.20
C ASP A 182 -9.72 3.57 8.65
N VAL A 183 -8.77 3.67 9.56
CA VAL A 183 -9.01 3.33 10.96
C VAL A 183 -9.89 4.37 11.65
N GLY A 184 -9.65 5.66 11.40
CA GLY A 184 -10.41 6.76 12.01
C GLY A 184 -11.89 6.72 11.66
N SER A 185 -12.24 6.50 10.39
CA SER A 185 -13.64 6.42 9.95
C SER A 185 -14.40 5.22 10.55
N ASN A 186 -13.69 4.17 10.94
CA ASN A 186 -14.29 2.96 11.52
C ASN A 186 -14.28 2.91 13.04
N THR A 187 -13.59 3.85 13.72
CA THR A 187 -13.42 3.83 15.18
C THR A 187 -13.95 5.07 15.88
N LEU A 188 -14.10 6.19 15.16
CA LEU A 188 -14.47 7.47 15.71
C LEU A 188 -15.86 7.92 15.25
N ASP A 189 -16.54 8.70 16.07
CA ASP A 189 -17.74 9.45 15.66
C ASP A 189 -17.38 10.45 14.55
N SER A 190 -18.33 10.80 13.68
CA SER A 190 -18.12 11.66 12.51
C SER A 190 -17.39 12.97 12.87
N ASP A 191 -17.80 13.66 13.92
CA ASP A 191 -17.18 14.93 14.34
C ASP A 191 -15.73 14.73 14.81
N LYS A 192 -15.48 13.64 15.53
CA LYS A 192 -14.16 13.30 16.05
C LYS A 192 -13.24 12.80 14.94
N PHE A 193 -13.79 12.14 13.92
CA PHE A 193 -13.07 11.79 12.72
C PHE A 193 -12.56 13.03 11.98
N GLU A 194 -13.42 14.05 11.79
CA GLU A 194 -13.00 15.33 11.21
C GLU A 194 -11.89 15.99 12.03
N LEU A 195 -12.02 16.01 13.35
CA LEU A 195 -10.99 16.55 14.24
C LEU A 195 -9.66 15.75 14.11
N ALA A 196 -9.75 14.40 14.06
CA ALA A 196 -8.58 13.56 13.89
C ALA A 196 -7.87 13.81 12.54
N LEU A 197 -8.62 14.10 11.47
CA LEU A 197 -8.06 14.47 10.17
C LEU A 197 -7.29 15.80 10.26
N LEU A 198 -7.81 16.80 10.97
CA LEU A 198 -7.16 18.09 11.17
C LEU A 198 -5.90 17.99 12.03
N GLU A 199 -5.96 17.22 13.11
CA GLU A 199 -4.84 17.00 14.04
C GLU A 199 -3.81 15.95 13.51
N GLY A 200 -4.10 15.30 12.38
CA GLY A 200 -3.28 14.22 11.86
C GLY A 200 -3.23 12.98 12.77
N GLY A 201 -4.29 12.70 13.53
CA GLY A 201 -4.36 11.58 14.48
C GLY A 201 -3.55 11.79 15.76
N GLY A 202 -2.73 12.85 15.83
CA GLY A 202 -1.85 13.17 16.97
C GLY A 202 -0.48 12.48 16.92
N VAL A 203 0.44 12.95 17.76
CA VAL A 203 1.85 12.51 17.75
C VAL A 203 2.02 11.00 17.91
N LYS A 204 1.24 10.37 18.79
CA LYS A 204 1.32 8.90 18.99
C LYS A 204 0.94 8.14 17.72
N PHE A 205 -0.07 8.62 17.01
CA PHE A 205 -0.49 8.02 15.74
C PHE A 205 0.61 8.11 14.69
N ILE A 206 1.24 9.28 14.54
CA ILE A 206 2.35 9.51 13.59
C ILE A 206 3.53 8.56 13.90
N VAL A 207 3.90 8.43 15.18
CA VAL A 207 5.02 7.57 15.58
C VAL A 207 4.72 6.09 15.30
N PHE A 208 3.50 5.62 15.59
CA PHE A 208 3.12 4.24 15.27
C PHE A 208 3.07 3.99 13.76
N THR A 209 2.51 4.91 12.99
CA THR A 209 2.44 4.76 11.53
C THR A 209 3.81 4.81 10.88
N LEU A 210 4.75 5.60 11.42
CA LEU A 210 6.14 5.58 10.96
C LEU A 210 6.80 4.23 11.21
N LEU A 211 6.65 3.68 12.41
CA LEU A 211 7.15 2.34 12.74
C LEU A 211 6.55 1.28 11.79
N PHE A 212 5.24 1.33 11.57
CA PHE A 212 4.53 0.39 10.70
C PHE A 212 4.93 0.55 9.24
N TYR A 213 5.15 1.77 8.78
CA TYR A 213 5.68 2.04 7.45
C TYR A 213 7.05 1.38 7.24
N LEU A 214 7.97 1.53 8.21
CA LEU A 214 9.29 0.90 8.13
C LEU A 214 9.19 -0.64 8.07
N ILE A 215 8.27 -1.24 8.83
CA ILE A 215 7.99 -2.70 8.76
C ILE A 215 7.41 -3.07 7.39
N SER A 216 6.54 -2.21 6.84
CA SER A 216 5.89 -2.43 5.53
C SER A 216 6.83 -2.31 4.34
N LEU A 217 8.03 -1.74 4.52
CA LEU A 217 9.07 -1.75 3.46
C LEU A 217 9.54 -3.19 3.15
N VAL A 218 9.29 -4.16 4.04
CA VAL A 218 9.48 -5.58 3.75
C VAL A 218 8.12 -6.15 3.30
N PRO A 219 7.89 -6.39 1.98
CA PRO A 219 6.55 -6.59 1.42
C PRO A 219 5.72 -7.69 2.09
N LEU A 220 6.26 -8.90 2.21
CA LEU A 220 5.54 -10.03 2.83
C LEU A 220 5.26 -9.80 4.31
N VAL A 221 6.20 -9.18 5.03
CA VAL A 221 6.05 -8.85 6.44
C VAL A 221 4.99 -7.77 6.62
N GLY A 222 5.06 -6.71 5.81
CA GLY A 222 4.08 -5.63 5.84
C GLY A 222 2.65 -6.12 5.58
N LEU A 223 2.48 -6.98 4.57
CA LEU A 223 1.17 -7.55 4.23
C LEU A 223 0.60 -8.42 5.36
N PHE A 224 1.43 -9.28 5.95
CA PHE A 224 1.00 -10.14 7.05
C PHE A 224 0.60 -9.33 8.29
N PHE A 225 1.40 -8.31 8.63
CA PHE A 225 1.15 -7.47 9.80
C PHE A 225 0.18 -6.30 9.55
N GLN A 226 -0.39 -6.15 8.36
CA GLN A 226 -1.32 -5.05 8.06
C GLN A 226 -2.50 -5.01 9.04
N LEU A 227 -3.11 -6.15 9.35
CA LEU A 227 -4.19 -6.22 10.33
C LEU A 227 -3.70 -5.90 11.75
N TYR A 228 -2.49 -6.29 12.11
CA TYR A 228 -1.89 -5.91 13.39
C TYR A 228 -1.78 -4.38 13.52
N PHE A 229 -1.40 -3.69 12.44
CA PHE A 229 -1.34 -2.23 12.42
C PHE A 229 -2.72 -1.61 12.67
N VAL A 230 -3.74 -2.11 11.99
CA VAL A 230 -5.14 -1.70 12.19
C VAL A 230 -5.59 -1.97 13.63
N ILE A 231 -5.27 -3.13 14.23
CA ILE A 231 -5.60 -3.47 15.61
C ILE A 231 -4.99 -2.45 16.59
N VAL A 232 -3.67 -2.18 16.46
CA VAL A 232 -2.96 -1.24 17.35
C VAL A 232 -3.53 0.18 17.23
N LEU A 233 -3.81 0.65 16.00
CA LEU A 233 -4.37 1.98 15.78
C LEU A 233 -5.82 2.08 16.24
N SER A 234 -6.61 1.01 16.12
CA SER A 234 -7.97 0.94 16.69
C SER A 234 -7.94 1.05 18.21
N HIS A 235 -7.03 0.32 18.87
CA HIS A 235 -6.82 0.47 20.32
C HIS A 235 -6.42 1.90 20.69
N LEU A 236 -5.56 2.54 19.91
CA LEU A 236 -5.13 3.91 20.16
C LEU A 236 -6.31 4.88 20.16
N PHE A 237 -7.20 4.79 19.15
CA PHE A 237 -8.36 5.66 19.05
C PHE A 237 -9.40 5.36 20.14
N TYR A 238 -9.76 4.11 20.38
CA TYR A 238 -10.72 3.76 21.43
C TYR A 238 -10.23 4.14 22.83
N GLN A 239 -8.93 3.99 23.13
CA GLN A 239 -8.38 4.45 24.41
C GLN A 239 -8.44 5.97 24.55
N ARG A 240 -8.19 6.72 23.48
CA ARG A 240 -8.34 8.17 23.49
C ARG A 240 -9.79 8.57 23.81
N GLU A 241 -10.76 7.89 23.22
CA GLU A 241 -12.16 8.13 23.47
C GLU A 241 -12.61 7.72 24.89
N ALA A 242 -12.09 6.63 25.40
CA ALA A 242 -12.37 6.19 26.77
C ALA A 242 -11.84 7.18 27.82
N LEU A 243 -10.67 7.77 27.59
CA LEU A 243 -10.05 8.77 28.48
C LEU A 243 -10.77 10.13 28.48
N VAL A 244 -11.43 10.50 27.38
CA VAL A 244 -12.18 11.77 27.28
C VAL A 244 -13.52 11.68 28.00
N LYS A 245 -14.00 10.48 28.36
CA LYS A 245 -15.25 10.28 29.10
C LYS A 245 -15.15 10.38 30.63
N ILE A 246 -13.94 10.59 31.17
CA ILE A 246 -13.66 10.83 32.59
C ILE A 246 -13.47 12.33 32.82
#